data_ca4fecb6ea3a7a4fbc1204db927702c4
#
_entry.id   ca4fecb6ea3a7a4fbc1204db927702c4
#
_cell.length_a   1.000
_cell.length_b   1.000
_cell.length_c   1.000
_cell.angle_alpha   90.00
_cell.angle_beta   90.00
_cell.angle_gamma   90.00
#
_symmetry.space_group_name_H-M   'P 1'
#
loop_
_entity.id
_entity.type
_entity.pdbx_description
1 polymer ?
#
loop_
_entity_poly.entity_id
_entity_poly.type
_entity_poly.pdbx_seq_one_letter_code
_entity_poly.pdbx_strand_id
1 'polypeptide(L)'
;CVVPQIFWSYVPFHLGSTYEGEQPSTIADFFDLEKFPGKRGIHTWGNALIEMALMADGVAIADIYDVMSTDEGIDRAFAKLDTIKDAAVFWSSGAKPLELVSSGEVAMSLAYNGRIGGAILSEGADFVVVWDGQVLEEEWLVMIKGTPNYAEALHFLIHASTAEQQAGQAHYINYGPMRESAISILEEGEPWFHTGATIMEHMPNTPALMENTIVADPVWWADQGSAVADRFAAWMAK
;
A
#
# COMPACT_ATOMS: atom_id res chain seq x y z
N CYS A 1 21.27 2.56 15.34
CA CYS A 1 21.01 3.64 14.39
C CYS A 1 19.97 3.19 13.38
N VAL A 2 19.10 4.10 13.02
CA VAL A 2 18.01 3.90 12.05
C VAL A 2 17.84 5.19 11.26
N VAL A 3 17.57 5.10 9.97
CA VAL A 3 17.23 6.23 9.12
C VAL A 3 16.00 5.91 8.28
N PRO A 4 15.07 6.87 8.08
CA PRO A 4 13.92 6.71 7.24
C PRO A 4 14.36 6.61 5.76
N GLN A 5 13.74 5.71 5.00
CA GLN A 5 14.12 5.47 3.61
C GLN A 5 13.00 5.79 2.64
N ILE A 6 11.93 5.05 2.71
CA ILE A 6 10.82 5.14 1.78
C ILE A 6 9.47 4.97 2.46
N PHE A 7 8.44 5.51 1.81
CA PHE A 7 7.07 5.10 1.97
C PHE A 7 6.68 4.14 0.85
N TRP A 8 5.99 3.09 1.19
CA TRP A 8 5.25 2.27 0.25
C TRP A 8 3.79 2.22 0.69
N SER A 9 2.89 1.87 -0.21
CA SER A 9 1.49 1.79 0.16
C SER A 9 0.81 0.53 -0.34
N TYR A 10 -0.17 0.08 0.44
CA TYR A 10 -1.21 -0.82 -0.01
C TYR A 10 -2.27 -0.02 -0.73
N VAL A 11 -2.66 -0.48 -1.92
CA VAL A 11 -3.68 0.17 -2.74
C VAL A 11 -4.54 -0.87 -3.44
N PRO A 12 -5.85 -0.62 -3.62
CA PRO A 12 -6.66 -1.37 -4.57
C PRO A 12 -6.24 -1.01 -6.01
N PHE A 13 -6.33 -1.98 -6.91
CA PHE A 13 -6.12 -1.77 -8.34
C PHE A 13 -6.93 -2.76 -9.18
N HIS A 14 -7.13 -2.42 -10.44
CA HIS A 14 -7.84 -3.25 -11.44
C HIS A 14 -7.26 -2.99 -12.85
N LEU A 15 -7.67 -3.78 -13.85
CA LEU A 15 -7.44 -3.40 -15.26
C LEU A 15 -8.38 -2.28 -15.67
N GLY A 16 -7.93 -1.34 -16.48
CA GLY A 16 -8.77 -0.28 -17.04
C GLY A 16 -9.96 -0.83 -17.85
N SER A 17 -9.81 -2.02 -18.41
CA SER A 17 -10.84 -2.72 -19.16
C SER A 17 -11.80 -3.59 -18.31
N THR A 18 -11.60 -3.68 -16.99
CA THR A 18 -12.44 -4.56 -16.13
C THR A 18 -13.88 -4.11 -16.04
N TYR A 19 -14.12 -2.80 -15.99
CA TYR A 19 -15.45 -2.23 -15.83
C TYR A 19 -15.79 -1.31 -17.00
N GLU A 20 -17.02 -1.42 -17.50
CA GLU A 20 -17.54 -0.51 -18.52
C GLU A 20 -18.19 0.72 -17.85
N GLY A 21 -17.86 1.93 -18.32
CA GLY A 21 -18.43 3.17 -17.82
C GLY A 21 -17.74 3.70 -16.56
N GLU A 22 -18.45 3.72 -15.43
CA GLU A 22 -17.90 4.22 -14.17
C GLU A 22 -16.81 3.28 -13.64
N GLN A 23 -15.68 3.85 -13.25
CA GLN A 23 -14.55 3.10 -12.71
C GLN A 23 -14.49 3.21 -11.19
N PRO A 24 -14.01 2.17 -10.46
CA PRO A 24 -13.74 2.26 -9.03
C PRO A 24 -12.77 3.43 -8.74
N SER A 25 -13.10 4.26 -7.77
CA SER A 25 -12.31 5.45 -7.43
C SER A 25 -12.11 5.67 -5.93
N THR A 26 -12.82 4.90 -5.11
CA THR A 26 -12.74 4.99 -3.65
C THR A 26 -12.48 3.62 -3.03
N ILE A 27 -11.98 3.62 -1.79
CA ILE A 27 -11.84 2.35 -1.04
C ILE A 27 -13.19 1.68 -0.79
N ALA A 28 -14.28 2.44 -0.70
CA ALA A 28 -15.62 1.88 -0.57
C ALA A 28 -16.01 1.04 -1.80
N ASP A 29 -15.58 1.42 -3.00
CA ASP A 29 -15.83 0.69 -4.24
C ASP A 29 -15.18 -0.71 -4.24
N PHE A 30 -14.05 -0.88 -3.53
CA PHE A 30 -13.44 -2.19 -3.34
C PHE A 30 -14.36 -3.16 -2.58
N PHE A 31 -15.20 -2.67 -1.69
CA PHE A 31 -16.14 -3.46 -0.89
C PHE A 31 -17.54 -3.54 -1.51
N ASP A 32 -17.83 -2.79 -2.56
CA ASP A 32 -19.14 -2.79 -3.23
C ASP A 32 -19.16 -3.81 -4.38
N LEU A 33 -19.64 -5.02 -4.08
CA LEU A 33 -19.80 -6.11 -5.06
C LEU A 33 -21.02 -5.94 -5.97
N GLU A 34 -21.98 -5.08 -5.62
CA GLU A 34 -23.15 -4.80 -6.44
C GLU A 34 -22.80 -3.85 -7.58
N LYS A 35 -22.12 -2.75 -7.25
CA LYS A 35 -21.69 -1.74 -8.23
C LYS A 35 -20.50 -2.22 -9.06
N PHE A 36 -19.54 -2.87 -8.42
CA PHE A 36 -18.32 -3.38 -9.04
C PHE A 36 -18.18 -4.89 -8.80
N PRO A 37 -18.89 -5.72 -9.58
CA PRO A 37 -18.92 -7.16 -9.37
C PRO A 37 -17.57 -7.84 -9.66
N GLY A 38 -17.37 -9.02 -9.06
CA GLY A 38 -16.20 -9.86 -9.28
C GLY A 38 -15.42 -10.13 -8.00
N LYS A 39 -14.44 -11.03 -8.09
CA LYS A 39 -13.62 -11.44 -6.95
C LYS A 39 -12.63 -10.36 -6.54
N ARG A 40 -12.20 -10.44 -5.29
CA ARG A 40 -11.23 -9.53 -4.65
C ARG A 40 -9.97 -10.26 -4.23
N GLY A 41 -8.82 -9.84 -4.76
CA GLY A 41 -7.52 -10.34 -4.31
C GLY A 41 -7.10 -9.63 -3.02
N ILE A 42 -6.91 -10.38 -1.93
CA ILE A 42 -6.49 -9.85 -0.65
C ILE A 42 -5.32 -10.65 -0.08
N HIS A 43 -4.45 -9.95 0.65
CA HIS A 43 -3.31 -10.59 1.30
C HIS A 43 -3.77 -11.48 2.47
N THR A 44 -2.97 -12.49 2.80
CA THR A 44 -3.15 -13.33 4.00
C THR A 44 -2.84 -12.61 5.31
N TRP A 45 -2.52 -11.33 5.29
CA TRP A 45 -2.34 -10.46 6.46
C TRP A 45 -3.51 -9.51 6.61
N GLY A 46 -3.86 -9.19 7.86
CA GLY A 46 -4.89 -8.20 8.15
C GLY A 46 -4.41 -6.75 8.06
N ASN A 47 -3.08 -6.51 8.08
CA ASN A 47 -2.51 -5.17 7.99
C ASN A 47 -3.01 -4.42 6.76
N ALA A 48 -3.24 -3.14 6.89
CA ALA A 48 -3.85 -2.26 5.91
C ALA A 48 -5.32 -2.58 5.60
N LEU A 49 -5.69 -3.86 5.48
CA LEU A 49 -7.05 -4.26 5.13
C LEU A 49 -8.08 -3.94 6.24
N ILE A 50 -7.67 -4.01 7.51
CA ILE A 50 -8.53 -3.65 8.66
C ILE A 50 -8.81 -2.15 8.65
N GLU A 51 -7.79 -1.31 8.44
CA GLU A 51 -7.92 0.14 8.30
C GLU A 51 -8.81 0.51 7.11
N MET A 52 -8.56 -0.10 5.96
CA MET A 52 -9.35 0.10 4.75
C MET A 52 -10.83 -0.30 4.93
N ALA A 53 -11.08 -1.39 5.65
CA ALA A 53 -12.44 -1.83 5.96
C ALA A 53 -13.19 -0.80 6.81
N LEU A 54 -12.55 -0.23 7.83
CA LEU A 54 -13.14 0.81 8.67
C LEU A 54 -13.38 2.10 7.88
N MET A 55 -12.42 2.53 7.05
CA MET A 55 -12.61 3.69 6.18
C MET A 55 -13.78 3.47 5.21
N ALA A 56 -13.85 2.32 4.57
CA ALA A 56 -14.96 1.94 3.68
C ALA A 56 -16.32 1.83 4.40
N ASP A 57 -16.30 1.67 5.72
CA ASP A 57 -17.49 1.68 6.58
C ASP A 57 -17.78 3.08 7.17
N GLY A 58 -17.08 4.11 6.70
CA GLY A 58 -17.33 5.52 7.04
C GLY A 58 -16.65 6.00 8.31
N VAL A 59 -15.63 5.31 8.83
CA VAL A 59 -14.80 5.84 9.92
C VAL A 59 -13.84 6.89 9.32
N ALA A 60 -13.78 8.06 9.96
CA ALA A 60 -12.86 9.10 9.54
C ALA A 60 -11.41 8.65 9.75
N ILE A 61 -10.50 9.03 8.84
CA ILE A 61 -9.08 8.63 8.88
C ILE A 61 -8.45 8.92 10.25
N ALA A 62 -8.73 10.08 10.82
CA ALA A 62 -8.19 10.49 12.11
C ALA A 62 -8.63 9.58 13.28
N ASP A 63 -9.75 8.88 13.17
CA ASP A 63 -10.35 8.08 14.23
C ASP A 63 -10.05 6.56 14.07
N ILE A 64 -9.39 6.15 12.98
CA ILE A 64 -9.23 4.73 12.63
C ILE A 64 -8.55 3.94 13.76
N TYR A 65 -7.41 4.40 14.26
CA TYR A 65 -6.67 3.69 15.31
C TYR A 65 -7.34 3.77 16.68
N ASP A 66 -8.07 4.84 16.97
CA ASP A 66 -8.90 4.92 18.18
C ASP A 66 -10.03 3.88 18.12
N VAL A 67 -10.70 3.76 16.98
CA VAL A 67 -11.73 2.74 16.75
C VAL A 67 -11.12 1.32 16.80
N MET A 68 -9.99 1.09 16.13
CA MET A 68 -9.27 -0.20 16.15
C MET A 68 -8.79 -0.59 17.55
N SER A 69 -8.66 0.33 18.48
CA SER A 69 -8.24 0.06 19.86
C SER A 69 -9.37 -0.50 20.75
N THR A 70 -10.56 -0.70 20.17
CA THR A 70 -11.73 -1.27 20.87
C THR A 70 -12.16 -2.60 20.23
N ASP A 71 -12.70 -3.51 21.03
CA ASP A 71 -13.23 -4.78 20.53
C ASP A 71 -14.37 -4.55 19.52
N GLU A 72 -15.24 -3.59 19.79
CA GLU A 72 -16.35 -3.20 18.91
C GLU A 72 -15.85 -2.64 17.57
N GLY A 73 -14.77 -1.88 17.57
CA GLY A 73 -14.17 -1.35 16.36
C GLY A 73 -13.55 -2.45 15.49
N ILE A 74 -12.86 -3.39 16.12
CA ILE A 74 -12.34 -4.57 15.40
C ILE A 74 -13.51 -5.44 14.89
N ASP A 75 -14.58 -5.64 15.66
CA ASP A 75 -15.79 -6.34 15.21
C ASP A 75 -16.41 -5.66 13.99
N ARG A 76 -16.48 -4.33 13.99
CA ARG A 76 -16.96 -3.52 12.87
C ARG A 76 -16.14 -3.72 11.61
N ALA A 77 -14.79 -3.72 11.72
CA ALA A 77 -13.90 -3.98 10.59
C ALA A 77 -14.16 -5.38 9.99
N PHE A 78 -14.26 -6.42 10.84
CA PHE A 78 -14.54 -7.77 10.36
C PHE A 78 -15.94 -7.91 9.76
N ALA A 79 -16.97 -7.22 10.28
CA ALA A 79 -18.29 -7.18 9.68
C ALA A 79 -18.25 -6.57 8.25
N LYS A 80 -17.40 -5.55 8.02
CA LYS A 80 -17.17 -5.01 6.69
C LYS A 80 -16.44 -6.00 5.79
N LEU A 81 -15.43 -6.72 6.30
CA LEU A 81 -14.73 -7.77 5.57
C LEU A 81 -15.66 -8.93 5.18
N ASP A 82 -16.64 -9.25 6.00
CA ASP A 82 -17.63 -10.30 5.69
C ASP A 82 -18.43 -9.99 4.43
N THR A 83 -18.59 -8.72 4.05
CA THR A 83 -19.30 -8.32 2.81
C THR A 83 -18.60 -8.79 1.53
N ILE A 84 -17.30 -9.03 1.58
CA ILE A 84 -16.49 -9.50 0.42
C ILE A 84 -15.92 -10.91 0.62
N LYS A 85 -16.23 -11.58 1.73
CA LYS A 85 -15.64 -12.86 2.11
C LYS A 85 -15.76 -13.93 1.04
N ASP A 86 -16.95 -14.11 0.50
CA ASP A 86 -17.25 -15.14 -0.51
C ASP A 86 -16.59 -14.84 -1.86
N ALA A 87 -16.21 -13.59 -2.09
CA ALA A 87 -15.51 -13.12 -3.28
C ALA A 87 -13.98 -13.07 -3.09
N ALA A 88 -13.47 -13.38 -1.89
CA ALA A 88 -12.04 -13.25 -1.58
C ALA A 88 -11.19 -14.34 -2.22
N VAL A 89 -10.07 -13.94 -2.82
CA VAL A 89 -8.98 -14.79 -3.28
C VAL A 89 -7.72 -14.38 -2.53
N PHE A 90 -7.22 -15.27 -1.69
CA PHE A 90 -6.09 -14.97 -0.83
C PHE A 90 -4.75 -15.16 -1.55
N TRP A 91 -3.82 -14.26 -1.32
CA TRP A 91 -2.47 -14.35 -1.82
C TRP A 91 -1.44 -14.00 -0.72
N SER A 92 -0.22 -14.53 -0.84
CA SER A 92 0.87 -14.31 0.13
C SER A 92 2.18 -13.84 -0.50
N SER A 93 2.23 -13.76 -1.85
CA SER A 93 3.41 -13.31 -2.59
C SER A 93 3.10 -11.99 -3.31
N GLY A 94 3.96 -10.98 -3.15
CA GLY A 94 3.74 -9.64 -3.73
C GLY A 94 3.67 -9.58 -5.27
N ALA A 95 4.06 -10.65 -5.99
CA ALA A 95 3.87 -10.75 -7.43
C ALA A 95 2.46 -11.28 -7.82
N LYS A 96 1.83 -12.04 -6.91
CA LYS A 96 0.59 -12.76 -7.20
C LYS A 96 -0.61 -11.87 -7.53
N PRO A 97 -0.85 -10.72 -6.87
CA PRO A 97 -1.98 -9.87 -7.21
C PRO A 97 -1.99 -9.39 -8.66
N LEU A 98 -0.82 -9.07 -9.24
CA LEU A 98 -0.73 -8.65 -10.64
C LEU A 98 -1.15 -9.77 -11.60
N GLU A 99 -0.73 -11.01 -11.32
CA GLU A 99 -1.16 -12.19 -12.09
C GLU A 99 -2.67 -12.42 -12.00
N LEU A 100 -3.24 -12.33 -10.78
CA LEU A 100 -4.67 -12.54 -10.54
C LEU A 100 -5.53 -11.53 -11.29
N VAL A 101 -5.14 -10.25 -11.30
CA VAL A 101 -5.85 -9.20 -12.04
C VAL A 101 -5.64 -9.36 -13.54
N SER A 102 -4.40 -9.58 -14.01
CA SER A 102 -4.10 -9.73 -15.44
C SER A 102 -4.78 -10.93 -16.07
N SER A 103 -4.96 -12.02 -15.32
CA SER A 103 -5.67 -13.23 -15.81
C SER A 103 -7.19 -13.10 -15.73
N GLY A 104 -7.73 -12.08 -15.09
CA GLY A 104 -9.16 -11.93 -14.82
C GLY A 104 -9.70 -12.89 -13.76
N GLU A 105 -8.81 -13.54 -12.98
CA GLU A 105 -9.24 -14.40 -11.86
C GLU A 105 -9.89 -13.56 -10.75
N VAL A 106 -9.40 -12.33 -10.55
CA VAL A 106 -10.03 -11.32 -9.69
C VAL A 106 -10.28 -10.04 -10.49
N ALA A 107 -11.36 -9.34 -10.16
CA ALA A 107 -11.69 -8.07 -10.80
C ALA A 107 -10.89 -6.91 -10.20
N MET A 108 -10.66 -6.92 -8.90
CA MET A 108 -9.79 -6.00 -8.17
C MET A 108 -8.90 -6.76 -7.20
N SER A 109 -7.73 -6.22 -6.92
CA SER A 109 -6.85 -6.74 -5.87
C SER A 109 -6.21 -5.60 -5.08
N LEU A 110 -5.87 -5.88 -3.83
CA LEU A 110 -4.89 -5.09 -3.11
C LEU A 110 -3.49 -5.48 -3.58
N ALA A 111 -2.58 -4.52 -3.66
CA ALA A 111 -1.15 -4.79 -3.89
C ALA A 111 -0.29 -3.63 -3.39
N TYR A 112 1.02 -3.83 -3.44
CA TYR A 112 2.02 -2.78 -3.18
C TYR A 112 2.12 -1.84 -4.39
N ASN A 113 2.00 -0.53 -4.17
CA ASN A 113 2.03 0.47 -5.24
C ASN A 113 3.26 0.34 -6.15
N GLY A 114 4.43 0.03 -5.60
CA GLY A 114 5.66 -0.13 -6.38
C GLY A 114 5.62 -1.30 -7.37
N ARG A 115 4.89 -2.37 -7.08
CA ARG A 115 4.69 -3.48 -8.01
C ARG A 115 3.79 -3.09 -9.16
N ILE A 116 2.69 -2.40 -8.85
CA ILE A 116 1.73 -1.95 -9.87
C ILE A 116 2.37 -0.89 -10.76
N GLY A 117 2.97 0.15 -10.16
CA GLY A 117 3.62 1.22 -10.90
C GLY A 117 4.82 0.73 -11.73
N GLY A 118 5.59 -0.23 -11.22
CA GLY A 118 6.66 -0.86 -11.98
C GLY A 118 6.14 -1.54 -13.26
N ALA A 119 5.02 -2.26 -13.19
CA ALA A 119 4.39 -2.87 -14.36
C ALA A 119 3.82 -1.81 -15.34
N ILE A 120 3.19 -0.75 -14.83
CA ILE A 120 2.71 0.36 -15.67
C ILE A 120 3.89 1.05 -16.37
N LEU A 121 4.90 1.47 -15.61
CA LEU A 121 6.01 2.29 -16.09
C LEU A 121 6.99 1.54 -17.00
N SER A 122 7.21 0.24 -16.75
CA SER A 122 8.18 -0.56 -17.51
C SER A 122 7.55 -1.37 -18.64
N GLU A 123 6.32 -1.89 -18.43
CA GLU A 123 5.69 -2.85 -19.33
C GLU A 123 4.46 -2.26 -20.05
N GLY A 124 4.01 -1.08 -19.66
CA GLY A 124 2.80 -0.45 -20.21
C GLY A 124 1.52 -1.19 -19.82
N ALA A 125 1.51 -1.84 -18.64
CA ALA A 125 0.33 -2.56 -18.16
C ALA A 125 -0.86 -1.62 -17.97
N ASP A 126 -2.05 -2.05 -18.39
CA ASP A 126 -3.31 -1.30 -18.27
C ASP A 126 -3.90 -1.44 -16.86
N PHE A 127 -3.08 -1.11 -15.85
CA PHE A 127 -3.54 -1.08 -14.46
C PHE A 127 -3.97 0.32 -14.05
N VAL A 128 -5.09 0.37 -13.32
CA VAL A 128 -5.62 1.58 -12.70
C VAL A 128 -5.52 1.42 -11.18
N VAL A 129 -4.84 2.35 -10.53
CA VAL A 129 -4.67 2.40 -9.07
C VAL A 129 -5.78 3.24 -8.46
N VAL A 130 -6.43 2.71 -7.43
CA VAL A 130 -7.36 3.46 -6.58
C VAL A 130 -6.59 3.99 -5.38
N TRP A 131 -6.23 5.27 -5.41
CA TRP A 131 -5.41 5.88 -4.35
C TRP A 131 -6.20 6.25 -3.09
N ASP A 132 -7.51 6.44 -3.21
CA ASP A 132 -8.37 6.75 -2.06
C ASP A 132 -8.35 5.61 -1.04
N GLY A 133 -8.07 5.95 0.21
CA GLY A 133 -7.96 4.99 1.29
C GLY A 133 -6.71 4.12 1.26
N GLN A 134 -5.68 4.53 0.51
CA GLN A 134 -4.39 3.85 0.60
C GLN A 134 -3.88 3.83 2.05
N VAL A 135 -3.19 2.76 2.40
CA VAL A 135 -2.47 2.69 3.68
C VAL A 135 -0.98 2.81 3.40
N LEU A 136 -0.40 3.89 3.91
CA LEU A 136 1.01 4.23 3.74
C LEU A 136 1.82 3.63 4.88
N GLU A 137 2.84 2.87 4.53
CA GLU A 137 3.76 2.21 5.45
C GLU A 137 5.16 2.81 5.33
N GLU A 138 5.87 2.87 6.44
CA GLU A 138 7.24 3.36 6.51
C GLU A 138 8.24 2.22 6.42
N GLU A 139 9.31 2.42 5.67
CA GLU A 139 10.44 1.50 5.63
C GLU A 139 11.74 2.20 6.04
N TRP A 140 12.53 1.53 6.88
CA TRP A 140 13.67 2.11 7.55
C TRP A 140 14.93 1.25 7.32
N LEU A 141 16.04 1.90 7.04
CA LEU A 141 17.35 1.25 7.10
C LEU A 141 17.85 1.25 8.54
N VAL A 142 18.22 0.07 9.02
CA VAL A 142 18.67 -0.12 10.39
C VAL A 142 20.09 -0.69 10.45
N MET A 143 20.88 -0.23 11.41
CA MET A 143 22.18 -0.82 11.70
C MET A 143 22.06 -1.78 12.88
N ILE A 144 22.38 -3.05 12.64
CA ILE A 144 22.31 -4.10 13.65
C ILE A 144 23.37 -3.86 14.72
N LYS A 145 22.94 -3.88 16.00
CA LYS A 145 23.84 -3.75 17.14
C LYS A 145 24.89 -4.87 17.15
N GLY A 146 26.15 -4.48 17.27
CA GLY A 146 27.27 -5.44 17.30
C GLY A 146 27.77 -5.86 15.92
N THR A 147 27.33 -5.20 14.84
CA THR A 147 27.91 -5.44 13.51
C THR A 147 29.42 -5.22 13.52
N PRO A 148 30.24 -6.12 12.91
CA PRO A 148 31.67 -5.90 12.77
C PRO A 148 32.01 -4.80 11.76
N ASN A 149 31.06 -4.41 10.88
CA ASN A 149 31.22 -3.43 9.82
C ASN A 149 30.57 -2.09 10.17
N TYR A 150 30.78 -1.62 11.41
CA TYR A 150 30.09 -0.41 11.91
C TYR A 150 30.36 0.84 11.07
N ALA A 151 31.62 1.07 10.70
CA ALA A 151 32.01 2.27 9.97
C ALA A 151 31.41 2.29 8.55
N GLU A 152 31.45 1.17 7.86
CA GLU A 152 30.89 1.00 6.51
C GLU A 152 29.35 1.11 6.54
N ALA A 153 28.71 0.47 7.51
CA ALA A 153 27.25 0.56 7.68
C ALA A 153 26.81 2.00 7.97
N LEU A 154 27.54 2.70 8.84
CA LEU A 154 27.23 4.11 9.14
C LEU A 154 27.42 4.99 7.88
N HIS A 155 28.51 4.79 7.14
CA HIS A 155 28.74 5.52 5.90
C HIS A 155 27.62 5.27 4.86
N PHE A 156 27.19 4.01 4.72
CA PHE A 156 26.06 3.67 3.86
C PHE A 156 24.77 4.37 4.30
N LEU A 157 24.41 4.34 5.61
CA LEU A 157 23.21 4.99 6.13
C LEU A 157 23.22 6.51 5.87
N ILE A 158 24.38 7.16 6.07
CA ILE A 158 24.53 8.59 5.79
C ILE A 158 24.32 8.87 4.30
N HIS A 159 24.95 8.09 3.43
CA HIS A 159 24.82 8.24 1.99
C HIS A 159 23.37 8.00 1.53
N ALA A 160 22.77 6.87 1.92
CA ALA A 160 21.41 6.50 1.53
C ALA A 160 20.32 7.48 2.05
N SER A 161 20.61 8.25 3.11
CA SER A 161 19.69 9.23 3.68
C SER A 161 19.73 10.61 3.02
N THR A 162 20.59 10.84 2.01
CA THR A 162 20.59 12.13 1.31
C THR A 162 19.39 12.28 0.37
N ALA A 163 19.02 13.51 0.05
CA ALA A 163 17.88 13.78 -0.83
C ALA A 163 18.09 13.17 -2.23
N GLU A 164 19.29 13.30 -2.76
CA GLU A 164 19.66 12.80 -4.07
C GLU A 164 19.58 11.27 -4.15
N GLN A 165 19.97 10.57 -3.07
CA GLN A 165 19.93 9.11 -3.07
C GLN A 165 18.49 8.57 -2.89
N GLN A 166 17.67 9.23 -2.07
CA GLN A 166 16.26 8.86 -1.94
C GLN A 166 15.48 9.17 -3.22
N ALA A 167 15.73 10.31 -3.87
CA ALA A 167 15.18 10.61 -5.19
C ALA A 167 15.68 9.61 -6.24
N GLY A 168 16.99 9.31 -6.25
CA GLY A 168 17.59 8.33 -7.15
C GLY A 168 16.99 6.93 -7.03
N GLN A 169 16.58 6.50 -5.84
CA GLN A 169 15.89 5.23 -5.66
C GLN A 169 14.53 5.20 -6.38
N ALA A 170 13.80 6.31 -6.36
CA ALA A 170 12.49 6.42 -7.00
C ALA A 170 12.53 6.24 -8.53
N HIS A 171 13.69 6.45 -9.19
CA HIS A 171 13.87 6.16 -10.62
C HIS A 171 13.75 4.67 -10.96
N TYR A 172 13.94 3.79 -9.98
CA TYR A 172 13.96 2.32 -10.17
C TYR A 172 12.76 1.63 -9.54
N ILE A 173 12.16 2.25 -8.53
CA ILE A 173 10.96 1.76 -7.85
C ILE A 173 10.18 2.94 -7.33
N ASN A 174 8.92 3.06 -7.70
CA ASN A 174 8.04 4.19 -7.39
C ASN A 174 7.48 4.16 -5.95
N TYR A 175 8.37 3.96 -4.99
CA TYR A 175 8.13 4.17 -3.58
C TYR A 175 8.47 5.61 -3.20
N GLY A 176 7.64 6.22 -2.36
CA GLY A 176 7.83 7.62 -2.00
C GLY A 176 9.04 7.84 -1.09
N PRO A 177 9.94 8.78 -1.39
CA PRO A 177 11.00 9.11 -0.46
C PRO A 177 10.43 9.72 0.82
N MET A 178 11.05 9.41 1.97
CA MET A 178 10.62 9.96 3.26
C MET A 178 11.18 11.37 3.53
N ARG A 179 12.06 11.86 2.68
CA ARG A 179 12.66 13.18 2.78
C ARG A 179 11.96 14.16 1.85
N GLU A 180 11.36 15.24 2.38
CA GLU A 180 10.68 16.27 1.59
C GLU A 180 11.56 16.86 0.48
N SER A 181 12.85 17.10 0.78
CA SER A 181 13.79 17.62 -0.23
C SER A 181 14.06 16.62 -1.38
N ALA A 182 13.80 15.33 -1.21
CA ALA A 182 13.89 14.35 -2.29
C ALA A 182 12.63 14.41 -3.18
N ILE A 183 11.46 14.69 -2.59
CA ILE A 183 10.21 14.92 -3.35
C ILE A 183 10.39 16.11 -4.29
N SER A 184 10.97 17.21 -3.79
CA SER A 184 11.24 18.40 -4.61
C SER A 184 12.13 18.10 -5.82
N ILE A 185 13.12 17.20 -5.69
CA ILE A 185 13.95 16.75 -6.82
C ILE A 185 13.09 15.99 -7.85
N LEU A 186 12.18 15.12 -7.39
CA LEU A 186 11.29 14.37 -8.27
C LEU A 186 10.27 15.26 -8.99
N GLU A 187 9.80 16.33 -8.34
CA GLU A 187 8.89 17.33 -8.91
C GLU A 187 9.53 18.14 -10.06
N GLU A 188 10.86 18.22 -10.11
CA GLU A 188 11.61 18.81 -11.22
C GLU A 188 11.53 17.98 -12.51
N GLY A 189 10.95 16.77 -12.45
CA GLY A 189 10.65 15.96 -13.62
C GLY A 189 11.60 14.78 -13.82
N GLU A 190 12.14 14.23 -12.77
CA GLU A 190 13.00 13.05 -12.81
C GLU A 190 12.29 11.84 -13.43
N PRO A 191 12.85 11.19 -14.45
CA PRO A 191 12.19 10.14 -15.20
C PRO A 191 12.37 8.75 -14.60
N TRP A 192 11.46 7.85 -14.94
CA TRP A 192 11.65 6.42 -14.72
C TRP A 192 12.85 5.89 -15.51
N PHE A 193 13.77 5.19 -14.86
CA PHE A 193 15.06 4.77 -15.44
C PHE A 193 14.91 3.95 -16.73
N HIS A 194 13.95 3.04 -16.78
CA HIS A 194 13.83 2.09 -17.90
C HIS A 194 13.19 2.69 -19.16
N THR A 195 12.24 3.63 -19.01
CA THR A 195 11.44 4.12 -20.13
C THR A 195 11.46 5.63 -20.30
N GLY A 196 11.96 6.37 -19.32
CA GLY A 196 11.88 7.84 -19.32
C GLY A 196 10.48 8.39 -18.99
N ALA A 197 9.53 7.55 -18.56
CA ALA A 197 8.20 7.98 -18.18
C ALA A 197 8.21 8.82 -16.88
N THR A 198 7.22 9.69 -16.71
CA THR A 198 7.02 10.47 -15.48
C THR A 198 6.63 9.57 -14.33
N ILE A 199 7.28 9.70 -13.18
CA ILE A 199 7.06 8.84 -12.02
C ILE A 199 6.12 9.45 -10.96
N MET A 200 5.95 10.77 -10.96
CA MET A 200 5.21 11.49 -9.91
C MET A 200 3.75 11.02 -9.75
N GLU A 201 3.08 10.68 -10.84
CA GLU A 201 1.70 10.16 -10.82
C GLU A 201 1.55 8.80 -10.11
N HIS A 202 2.68 8.11 -9.91
CA HIS A 202 2.75 6.80 -9.27
C HIS A 202 3.37 6.83 -7.88
N MET A 203 3.69 8.03 -7.33
CA MET A 203 4.25 8.21 -6.00
C MET A 203 3.14 8.25 -4.95
N PRO A 204 3.22 7.44 -3.88
CA PRO A 204 2.13 7.31 -2.90
C PRO A 204 1.98 8.52 -1.97
N ASN A 205 3.04 9.31 -1.78
CA ASN A 205 3.12 10.39 -0.80
C ASN A 205 3.18 11.79 -1.41
N THR A 206 2.58 11.96 -2.60
CA THR A 206 2.39 13.31 -3.15
C THR A 206 1.36 14.09 -2.32
N PRO A 207 1.48 15.42 -2.21
CA PRO A 207 0.54 16.23 -1.43
C PRO A 207 -0.93 16.01 -1.81
N ALA A 208 -1.21 15.77 -3.10
CA ALA A 208 -2.57 15.53 -3.59
C ALA A 208 -3.18 14.22 -3.09
N LEU A 209 -2.36 13.20 -2.81
CA LEU A 209 -2.82 11.89 -2.35
C LEU A 209 -2.94 11.80 -0.83
N MET A 210 -2.17 12.62 -0.09
CA MET A 210 -2.09 12.53 1.36
C MET A 210 -3.39 12.88 2.08
N GLU A 211 -4.32 13.59 1.44
CA GLU A 211 -5.59 14.00 2.07
C GLU A 211 -6.46 12.78 2.47
N ASN A 212 -6.47 11.72 1.63
CA ASN A 212 -7.25 10.49 1.87
C ASN A 212 -6.34 9.28 2.11
N THR A 213 -5.20 9.50 2.74
CA THR A 213 -4.20 8.48 3.05
C THR A 213 -4.25 8.12 4.53
N ILE A 214 -4.33 6.84 4.83
CA ILE A 214 -4.12 6.32 6.17
C ILE A 214 -2.61 6.09 6.33
N VAL A 215 -1.98 6.76 7.29
CA VAL A 215 -0.60 6.44 7.66
C VAL A 215 -0.63 5.35 8.72
N ALA A 216 0.02 4.23 8.45
CA ALA A 216 0.06 3.10 9.38
C ALA A 216 0.71 3.52 10.71
N ASP A 217 0.12 3.10 11.84
CA ASP A 217 0.69 3.32 13.17
C ASP A 217 1.52 2.09 13.59
N PRO A 218 2.86 2.16 13.47
CA PRO A 218 3.72 1.03 13.81
C PRO A 218 3.70 0.71 15.31
N VAL A 219 3.37 1.66 16.18
CA VAL A 219 3.29 1.42 17.63
C VAL A 219 2.02 0.63 17.93
N TRP A 220 0.90 1.03 17.36
CA TRP A 220 -0.35 0.29 17.49
C TRP A 220 -0.20 -1.16 16.97
N TRP A 221 0.38 -1.33 15.80
CA TRP A 221 0.60 -2.67 15.21
C TRP A 221 1.60 -3.51 16.01
N ALA A 222 2.60 -2.89 16.64
CA ALA A 222 3.53 -3.62 17.53
C ALA A 222 2.80 -4.17 18.76
N ASP A 223 1.83 -3.42 19.30
CA ASP A 223 1.10 -3.79 20.52
C ASP A 223 -0.08 -4.74 20.22
N GLN A 224 -0.86 -4.50 19.18
CA GLN A 224 -2.13 -5.18 18.91
C GLN A 224 -2.07 -6.16 17.73
N GLY A 225 -1.04 -6.07 16.89
CA GLY A 225 -0.98 -6.80 15.62
C GLY A 225 -1.07 -8.33 15.76
N SER A 226 -0.54 -8.90 16.84
CA SER A 226 -0.63 -10.35 17.08
C SER A 226 -2.08 -10.81 17.27
N ALA A 227 -2.87 -10.09 18.07
CA ALA A 227 -4.27 -10.43 18.33
C ALA A 227 -5.12 -10.29 17.05
N VAL A 228 -4.86 -9.22 16.26
CA VAL A 228 -5.53 -9.02 14.97
C VAL A 228 -5.15 -10.12 13.97
N ALA A 229 -3.87 -10.53 13.92
CA ALA A 229 -3.42 -11.60 13.03
C ALA A 229 -4.09 -12.95 13.34
N ASP A 230 -4.20 -13.30 14.61
CA ASP A 230 -4.90 -14.53 15.05
C ASP A 230 -6.38 -14.49 14.64
N ARG A 231 -7.03 -13.36 14.84
CA ARG A 231 -8.42 -13.15 14.46
C ARG A 231 -8.63 -13.18 12.95
N PHE A 232 -7.71 -12.58 12.18
CA PHE A 232 -7.74 -12.59 10.73
C PHE A 232 -7.53 -14.01 10.17
N ALA A 233 -6.60 -14.78 10.74
CA ALA A 233 -6.39 -16.18 10.39
C ALA A 233 -7.65 -17.02 10.64
N ALA A 234 -8.31 -16.82 11.79
CA ALA A 234 -9.59 -17.48 12.08
C ALA A 234 -10.71 -17.05 11.13
N TRP A 235 -10.73 -15.78 10.70
CA TRP A 235 -11.68 -15.28 9.72
C TRP A 235 -11.45 -15.91 8.34
N MET A 236 -10.21 -16.00 7.88
CA MET A 236 -9.89 -16.66 6.59
C MET A 236 -10.28 -18.14 6.56
N ALA A 237 -10.26 -18.83 7.71
CA ALA A 237 -10.55 -20.26 7.82
C ALA A 237 -12.07 -20.60 7.82
N LYS A 238 -12.94 -19.64 8.01
CA LYS A 238 -14.41 -19.80 7.93
C LYS A 238 -14.90 -19.83 6.49
#